data_5fda0487d372b5302ef7c9929dedb5dd
#
_entry.id   5fda0487d372b5302ef7c9929dedb5dd
#
_cell.length_a   1.000
_cell.length_b   1.000
_cell.length_c   1.000
_cell.angle_alpha   90.00
_cell.angle_beta   90.00
_cell.angle_gamma   90.00
#
_symmetry.space_group_name_H-M   'P 1'
#
loop_
_entity.id
_entity.type
_entity.pdbx_description
1 polymer ?
#
loop_
_entity_poly.entity_id
_entity_poly.type
_entity_poly.pdbx_seq_one_letter_code
_entity_poly.pdbx_strand_id
1 'polypeptide(L)'
;VNWATTGGNCNPDNIKNYRTRVSIVVNIDNYNFLFDTSPDLRVQSIKNNIKNIDAVFWTHSHADHANGIDDLRQFLWKKKEKLPVYGNKKTINDLKVRFDYIFEQNNSYFQPPLDINIIEKNDLKVNGINVTAFNQNHGKETTLGFKINNFVYSTDVKSFPKESEQYLYDLDLWIVDCVRYEPHYSHSHFEQTISWIKKYKPKKAILTHLGAWLDYNELLSKCPKNVFPAYDGLSINLT
;
A
#
# COMPACT_ATOMS: atom_id res chain seq x y z
N VAL A 1 4.72 -6.54 -11.82
CA VAL A 1 4.66 -7.88 -12.47
C VAL A 1 5.01 -7.70 -13.92
N ASN A 2 6.12 -8.27 -14.37
CA ASN A 2 6.43 -8.26 -15.79
C ASN A 2 5.66 -9.37 -16.52
N TRP A 3 4.41 -9.08 -16.82
CA TRP A 3 3.58 -9.92 -17.71
C TRP A 3 3.69 -9.49 -19.17
N ALA A 4 4.75 -8.75 -19.53
CA ALA A 4 4.96 -8.27 -20.91
C ALA A 4 4.92 -9.41 -21.94
N THR A 5 5.39 -10.59 -21.56
CA THR A 5 5.32 -11.81 -22.37
C THR A 5 3.93 -12.43 -22.47
N THR A 6 2.95 -11.97 -21.67
CA THR A 6 1.60 -12.52 -21.57
C THR A 6 0.50 -11.53 -21.98
N GLY A 7 0.82 -10.56 -22.84
CA GLY A 7 -0.15 -9.62 -23.41
C GLY A 7 -0.06 -8.18 -22.88
N GLY A 8 0.94 -7.87 -22.05
CA GLY A 8 1.22 -6.49 -21.64
C GLY A 8 2.12 -5.76 -22.66
N ASN A 9 2.16 -4.44 -22.55
CA ASN A 9 2.95 -3.57 -23.46
C ASN A 9 4.29 -3.11 -22.85
N CYS A 10 4.63 -3.55 -21.62
CA CYS A 10 5.85 -3.14 -20.95
C CYS A 10 7.09 -3.68 -21.65
N ASN A 11 8.08 -2.80 -21.93
CA ASN A 11 9.38 -3.21 -22.43
C ASN A 11 10.10 -4.12 -21.42
N PRO A 12 10.41 -5.39 -21.78
CA PRO A 12 11.07 -6.33 -20.85
C PRO A 12 12.52 -5.95 -20.52
N ASP A 13 13.18 -5.11 -21.32
CA ASP A 13 14.56 -4.68 -21.06
C ASP A 13 14.64 -3.53 -20.04
N ASN A 14 13.51 -2.89 -19.73
CA ASN A 14 13.48 -1.84 -18.72
C ASN A 14 13.20 -2.41 -17.32
N ILE A 15 14.21 -2.41 -16.46
CA ILE A 15 14.13 -2.94 -15.09
C ILE A 15 12.99 -2.30 -14.27
N LYS A 16 12.59 -1.06 -14.56
CA LYS A 16 11.48 -0.38 -13.87
C LYS A 16 10.11 -0.96 -14.22
N ASN A 17 10.03 -1.83 -15.21
CA ASN A 17 8.83 -2.59 -15.55
C ASN A 17 8.73 -3.92 -14.79
N TYR A 18 9.80 -4.36 -14.10
CA TYR A 18 9.81 -5.53 -13.23
C TYR A 18 9.26 -5.16 -11.85
N ARG A 19 7.96 -4.91 -11.81
CA ARG A 19 7.26 -4.51 -10.59
C ARG A 19 6.66 -5.71 -9.88
N THR A 20 6.95 -5.85 -8.61
CA THR A 20 6.29 -6.78 -7.70
C THR A 20 4.93 -6.21 -7.25
N ARG A 21 4.20 -6.94 -6.41
CA ARG A 21 2.91 -6.47 -5.87
C ARG A 21 3.11 -5.25 -4.97
N VAL A 22 2.06 -4.44 -4.86
CA VAL A 22 2.15 -3.16 -4.17
C VAL A 22 2.34 -3.34 -2.66
N SER A 23 3.29 -2.60 -2.13
CA SER A 23 3.55 -2.44 -0.70
C SER A 23 4.49 -1.25 -0.53
N ILE A 24 4.37 -0.52 0.56
CA ILE A 24 5.30 0.56 0.89
C ILE A 24 5.75 0.50 2.35
N VAL A 25 6.94 1.00 2.61
CA VAL A 25 7.42 1.27 3.97
C VAL A 25 7.59 2.78 4.14
N VAL A 26 6.97 3.33 5.17
CA VAL A 26 7.16 4.72 5.61
C VAL A 26 8.07 4.71 6.82
N ASN A 27 9.27 5.31 6.67
CA ASN A 27 10.15 5.57 7.80
C ASN A 27 9.86 6.95 8.37
N ILE A 28 9.51 7.02 9.64
CA ILE A 28 9.23 8.25 10.36
C ILE A 28 9.68 8.12 11.83
N ASP A 29 10.42 9.09 12.33
CA ASP A 29 10.94 9.12 13.72
C ASP A 29 11.61 7.79 14.14
N ASN A 30 12.38 7.17 13.22
CA ASN A 30 13.04 5.87 13.36
C ASN A 30 12.10 4.65 13.43
N TYR A 31 10.80 4.80 13.21
CA TYR A 31 9.86 3.70 13.06
C TYR A 31 9.60 3.38 11.59
N ASN A 32 9.51 2.10 11.26
CA ASN A 32 9.16 1.59 9.94
C ASN A 32 7.71 1.08 9.94
N PHE A 33 6.82 1.80 9.30
CA PHE A 33 5.43 1.42 9.12
C PHE A 33 5.26 0.78 7.74
N LEU A 34 4.84 -0.49 7.72
CA LEU A 34 4.56 -1.23 6.50
C LEU A 34 3.08 -1.08 6.14
N PHE A 35 2.81 -0.69 4.91
CA PHE A 35 1.45 -0.66 4.35
C PHE A 35 1.33 -1.79 3.33
N ASP A 36 0.42 -2.71 3.62
CA ASP A 36 0.18 -3.97 2.95
C ASP A 36 1.34 -4.98 3.01
N THR A 37 1.00 -6.23 3.23
CA THR A 37 1.90 -7.37 3.19
C THR A 37 1.77 -8.08 1.85
N SER A 38 2.38 -7.52 0.82
CA SER A 38 2.34 -8.11 -0.51
C SER A 38 2.88 -9.56 -0.51
N PRO A 39 2.42 -10.45 -1.38
CA PRO A 39 2.97 -11.81 -1.51
C PRO A 39 4.47 -11.81 -1.87
N ASP A 40 5.01 -10.68 -2.32
CA ASP A 40 6.41 -10.48 -2.64
C ASP A 40 7.22 -9.87 -1.46
N LEU A 41 6.63 -9.74 -0.26
CA LEU A 41 7.19 -9.04 0.90
C LEU A 41 8.62 -9.49 1.23
N ARG A 42 8.88 -10.79 1.18
CA ARG A 42 10.22 -11.35 1.44
C ARG A 42 11.25 -10.81 0.46
N VAL A 43 10.95 -10.86 -0.83
CA VAL A 43 11.87 -10.40 -1.89
C VAL A 43 12.05 -8.89 -1.81
N GLN A 44 10.97 -8.15 -1.59
CA GLN A 44 10.98 -6.70 -1.41
C GLN A 44 11.84 -6.29 -0.22
N SER A 45 11.70 -6.97 0.91
CA SER A 45 12.46 -6.68 2.14
C SER A 45 13.95 -6.95 1.96
N ILE A 46 14.33 -8.07 1.32
CA ILE A 46 15.71 -8.42 1.05
C ILE A 46 16.36 -7.39 0.10
N LYS A 47 15.71 -7.10 -1.03
CA LYS A 47 16.24 -6.17 -2.05
C LYS A 47 16.40 -4.74 -1.53
N ASN A 48 15.51 -4.30 -0.64
CA ASN A 48 15.53 -2.95 -0.08
C ASN A 48 16.15 -2.86 1.30
N ASN A 49 16.78 -3.97 1.80
CA ASN A 49 17.44 -4.04 3.10
C ASN A 49 16.51 -3.63 4.27
N ILE A 50 15.23 -3.98 4.20
CA ILE A 50 14.26 -3.74 5.28
C ILE A 50 14.50 -4.78 6.38
N LYS A 51 15.03 -4.35 7.51
CA LYS A 51 15.41 -5.24 8.62
C LYS A 51 14.45 -5.22 9.78
N ASN A 52 13.59 -4.22 9.86
CA ASN A 52 12.67 -4.00 10.96
C ASN A 52 11.36 -3.42 10.46
N ILE A 53 10.26 -3.89 11.03
CA ILE A 53 8.91 -3.33 10.89
C ILE A 53 8.37 -3.11 12.30
N ASP A 54 7.77 -1.96 12.55
CA ASP A 54 7.28 -1.56 13.87
C ASP A 54 5.74 -1.52 13.93
N ALA A 55 5.08 -1.40 12.78
CA ALA A 55 3.63 -1.57 12.66
C ALA A 55 3.26 -1.96 11.22
N VAL A 56 2.12 -2.64 11.05
CA VAL A 56 1.57 -3.01 9.74
C VAL A 56 0.16 -2.43 9.60
N PHE A 57 -0.14 -1.86 8.45
CA PHE A 57 -1.46 -1.32 8.10
C PHE A 57 -1.95 -2.00 6.82
N TRP A 58 -3.10 -2.67 6.89
CA TRP A 58 -3.72 -3.25 5.69
C TRP A 58 -4.78 -2.32 5.12
N THR A 59 -4.65 -2.02 3.83
CA THR A 59 -5.67 -1.29 3.08
C THR A 59 -6.93 -2.13 2.94
N HIS A 60 -6.78 -3.41 2.63
CA HIS A 60 -7.85 -4.40 2.53
C HIS A 60 -7.28 -5.83 2.46
N SER A 61 -8.16 -6.83 2.29
CA SER A 61 -7.81 -8.25 2.41
C SER A 61 -7.50 -8.95 1.09
N HIS A 62 -7.43 -8.29 -0.07
CA HIS A 62 -7.08 -8.94 -1.32
C HIS A 62 -5.69 -9.60 -1.27
N ALA A 63 -5.52 -10.67 -2.06
CA ALA A 63 -4.34 -11.53 -1.99
C ALA A 63 -3.03 -10.80 -2.32
N ASP A 64 -3.06 -9.88 -3.25
CA ASP A 64 -1.91 -9.08 -3.67
C ASP A 64 -1.49 -8.01 -2.65
N HIS A 65 -2.33 -7.75 -1.63
CA HIS A 65 -2.05 -6.84 -0.51
C HIS A 65 -1.77 -7.57 0.81
N ALA A 66 -2.17 -8.83 0.95
CA ALA A 66 -2.19 -9.47 2.26
C ALA A 66 -1.48 -10.82 2.33
N ASN A 67 -1.23 -11.53 1.22
CA ASN A 67 -0.74 -12.90 1.27
C ASN A 67 0.73 -13.06 1.70
N GLY A 68 1.48 -11.99 1.85
CA GLY A 68 2.81 -12.01 2.47
C GLY A 68 2.81 -11.93 4.00
N ILE A 69 1.64 -12.05 4.64
CA ILE A 69 1.48 -11.97 6.10
C ILE A 69 2.38 -12.94 6.86
N ASP A 70 2.64 -14.13 6.32
CA ASP A 70 3.51 -15.14 6.95
C ASP A 70 4.96 -14.67 7.07
N ASP A 71 5.44 -13.84 6.14
CA ASP A 71 6.79 -13.30 6.15
C ASP A 71 7.03 -12.29 7.29
N LEU A 72 5.96 -11.77 7.93
CA LEU A 72 6.07 -10.90 9.11
C LEU A 72 6.78 -11.59 10.27
N ARG A 73 6.70 -12.91 10.38
CA ARG A 73 7.37 -13.69 11.43
C ARG A 73 8.88 -13.49 11.43
N GLN A 74 9.49 -13.22 10.27
CA GLN A 74 10.93 -12.99 10.16
C GLN A 74 11.40 -11.73 10.87
N PHE A 75 10.56 -10.68 10.89
CA PHE A 75 10.85 -9.43 11.62
C PHE A 75 10.73 -9.59 13.14
N LEU A 76 10.06 -10.65 13.59
CA LEU A 76 9.75 -10.89 15.00
C LEU A 76 10.68 -11.90 15.66
N TRP A 77 11.49 -12.63 14.88
CA TRP A 77 12.33 -13.71 15.38
C TRP A 77 13.21 -13.32 16.59
N LYS A 78 13.64 -12.05 16.65
CA LYS A 78 14.46 -11.52 17.75
C LYS A 78 13.68 -10.62 18.72
N LYS A 79 12.42 -10.30 18.40
CA LYS A 79 11.58 -9.44 19.25
C LYS A 79 10.79 -10.32 20.22
N LYS A 80 10.67 -9.88 21.48
CA LYS A 80 9.80 -10.53 22.47
C LYS A 80 8.38 -9.99 22.41
N GLU A 81 8.18 -8.87 21.72
CA GLU A 81 6.91 -8.17 21.62
C GLU A 81 6.16 -8.56 20.36
N LYS A 82 4.84 -8.58 20.44
CA LYS A 82 3.98 -8.77 19.28
C LYS A 82 4.07 -7.57 18.34
N LEU A 83 3.91 -7.81 17.04
CA LEU A 83 3.86 -6.75 16.03
C LEU A 83 2.44 -6.16 15.98
N PRO A 84 2.27 -4.85 16.24
CA PRO A 84 0.98 -4.20 16.06
C PRO A 84 0.56 -4.21 14.60
N VAL A 85 -0.68 -4.67 14.35
CA VAL A 85 -1.25 -4.72 13.00
C VAL A 85 -2.62 -4.05 13.00
N TYR A 86 -2.90 -3.29 11.95
CA TYR A 86 -4.06 -2.41 11.84
C TYR A 86 -4.83 -2.70 10.55
N GLY A 87 -6.14 -2.80 10.64
CA GLY A 87 -7.05 -2.93 9.51
C GLY A 87 -8.50 -2.73 9.95
N ASN A 88 -9.40 -2.49 9.01
CA ASN A 88 -10.81 -2.46 9.35
C ASN A 88 -11.31 -3.87 9.75
N LYS A 89 -12.48 -3.92 10.38
CA LYS A 89 -13.06 -5.17 10.92
C LYS A 89 -13.19 -6.27 9.85
N LYS A 90 -13.61 -5.89 8.63
CA LYS A 90 -13.75 -6.85 7.52
C LYS A 90 -12.39 -7.44 7.14
N THR A 91 -11.39 -6.60 6.91
CA THR A 91 -10.03 -7.02 6.57
C THR A 91 -9.44 -7.96 7.62
N ILE A 92 -9.51 -7.59 8.89
CA ILE A 92 -8.98 -8.43 9.99
C ILE A 92 -9.70 -9.78 10.04
N ASN A 93 -11.03 -9.80 9.90
CA ASN A 93 -11.78 -11.06 9.92
C ASN A 93 -11.44 -11.95 8.72
N ASP A 94 -11.34 -11.38 7.52
CA ASP A 94 -10.97 -12.13 6.32
C ASP A 94 -9.56 -12.74 6.44
N LEU A 95 -8.62 -12.00 7.04
CA LEU A 95 -7.27 -12.49 7.30
C LEU A 95 -7.23 -13.58 8.37
N LYS A 96 -8.00 -13.45 9.44
CA LYS A 96 -8.13 -14.50 10.47
C LYS A 96 -8.65 -15.81 9.88
N VAL A 97 -9.62 -15.75 8.98
CA VAL A 97 -10.16 -16.96 8.34
C VAL A 97 -9.12 -17.63 7.42
N ARG A 98 -8.33 -16.84 6.67
CA ARG A 98 -7.35 -17.40 5.72
C ARG A 98 -6.03 -17.83 6.34
N PHE A 99 -5.64 -17.19 7.46
CA PHE A 99 -4.35 -17.36 8.11
C PHE A 99 -4.51 -17.59 9.62
N ASP A 100 -5.50 -18.38 10.04
CA ASP A 100 -5.85 -18.67 11.43
C ASP A 100 -4.63 -19.02 12.28
N TYR A 101 -3.70 -19.80 11.73
CA TYR A 101 -2.46 -20.25 12.38
C TYR A 101 -1.52 -19.11 12.80
N ILE A 102 -1.65 -17.89 12.22
CA ILE A 102 -0.88 -16.71 12.66
C ILE A 102 -1.60 -15.96 13.77
N PHE A 103 -2.92 -15.99 13.77
CA PHE A 103 -3.76 -15.22 14.69
C PHE A 103 -4.14 -15.96 15.96
N GLU A 104 -4.23 -17.30 15.90
CA GLU A 104 -4.74 -18.12 17.01
C GLU A 104 -3.64 -18.94 17.67
N GLN A 105 -3.74 -19.06 19.00
CA GLN A 105 -2.87 -19.94 19.76
C GLN A 105 -3.43 -21.37 19.72
N ASN A 106 -2.97 -22.17 18.76
CA ASN A 106 -3.44 -23.55 18.57
C ASN A 106 -2.73 -24.57 19.48
N ASN A 107 -1.64 -24.16 20.17
CA ASN A 107 -0.92 -25.01 21.12
C ASN A 107 -0.09 -24.18 22.11
N SER A 108 0.45 -24.83 23.16
CA SER A 108 1.25 -24.17 24.19
C SER A 108 2.63 -23.66 23.74
N TYR A 109 3.10 -24.09 22.59
CA TYR A 109 4.43 -23.76 22.06
C TYR A 109 4.44 -22.56 21.11
N PHE A 110 3.28 -22.22 20.54
CA PHE A 110 3.16 -21.13 19.58
C PHE A 110 2.37 -19.97 20.18
N GLN A 111 3.02 -18.82 20.28
CA GLN A 111 2.35 -17.56 20.63
C GLN A 111 2.07 -16.78 19.36
N PRO A 112 0.82 -16.35 19.11
CA PRO A 112 0.50 -15.52 17.95
C PRO A 112 1.37 -14.27 17.94
N PRO A 113 2.08 -14.02 16.82
CA PRO A 113 3.09 -12.95 16.77
C PRO A 113 2.51 -11.54 16.57
N LEU A 114 1.20 -11.46 16.26
CA LEU A 114 0.55 -10.21 15.90
C LEU A 114 -0.30 -9.68 17.05
N ASP A 115 -0.25 -8.36 17.27
CA ASP A 115 -1.16 -7.61 18.13
C ASP A 115 -2.20 -6.90 17.27
N ILE A 116 -3.46 -7.34 17.35
CA ILE A 116 -4.51 -6.97 16.41
C ILE A 116 -5.23 -5.71 16.89
N ASN A 117 -5.23 -4.70 16.03
CA ASN A 117 -5.91 -3.44 16.29
C ASN A 117 -6.94 -3.16 15.18
N ILE A 118 -8.23 -3.27 15.50
CA ILE A 118 -9.32 -2.94 14.58
C ILE A 118 -9.45 -1.43 14.50
N ILE A 119 -9.39 -0.90 13.29
CA ILE A 119 -9.61 0.53 13.02
C ILE A 119 -11.11 0.82 13.08
N GLU A 120 -11.55 1.46 14.16
CA GLU A 120 -12.93 1.90 14.35
C GLU A 120 -13.11 3.41 14.14
N LYS A 121 -12.03 4.17 14.33
CA LYS A 121 -11.97 5.63 14.15
C LYS A 121 -10.89 5.98 13.14
N ASN A 122 -11.07 7.09 12.45
CA ASN A 122 -10.12 7.52 11.44
C ASN A 122 -8.73 7.81 12.00
N ASP A 123 -8.66 8.46 13.17
CA ASP A 123 -7.39 8.89 13.76
C ASP A 123 -6.85 7.86 14.75
N LEU A 124 -5.63 7.43 14.49
CA LEU A 124 -4.87 6.46 15.28
C LEU A 124 -3.60 7.14 15.79
N LYS A 125 -3.15 6.76 16.98
CA LYS A 125 -1.82 7.13 17.47
C LYS A 125 -0.97 5.88 17.63
N VAL A 126 0.05 5.73 16.79
CA VAL A 126 0.91 4.54 16.73
C VAL A 126 2.35 4.98 16.98
N ASN A 127 2.97 4.48 18.03
CA ASN A 127 4.33 4.90 18.46
C ASN A 127 4.51 6.43 18.58
N GLY A 128 3.45 7.12 19.02
CA GLY A 128 3.45 8.58 19.11
C GLY A 128 3.08 9.33 17.83
N ILE A 129 3.07 8.65 16.68
CA ILE A 129 2.79 9.19 15.34
C ILE A 129 1.29 9.13 15.07
N ASN A 130 0.74 10.24 14.54
CA ASN A 130 -0.65 10.28 14.11
C ASN A 130 -0.78 9.68 12.71
N VAL A 131 -1.65 8.66 12.59
CA VAL A 131 -2.01 8.02 11.32
C VAL A 131 -3.51 8.16 11.14
N THR A 132 -3.96 8.77 10.06
CA THR A 132 -5.38 8.86 9.73
C THR A 132 -5.73 7.82 8.67
N ALA A 133 -6.65 6.91 8.98
CA ALA A 133 -7.24 5.97 8.03
C ALA A 133 -8.57 6.52 7.50
N PHE A 134 -8.81 6.47 6.21
CA PHE A 134 -10.04 6.95 5.61
C PHE A 134 -10.56 6.01 4.53
N ASN A 135 -11.89 5.97 4.35
CA ASN A 135 -12.54 5.06 3.42
C ASN A 135 -12.32 5.47 1.96
N GLN A 136 -12.15 4.48 1.12
CA GLN A 136 -12.10 4.57 -0.34
C GLN A 136 -13.05 3.55 -0.96
N ASN A 137 -13.67 3.88 -2.08
CA ASN A 137 -14.52 2.94 -2.83
C ASN A 137 -13.66 2.13 -3.80
N HIS A 138 -13.79 0.82 -3.75
CA HIS A 138 -13.10 -0.14 -4.60
C HIS A 138 -14.11 -1.14 -5.20
N GLY A 139 -14.79 -0.74 -6.26
CA GLY A 139 -15.91 -1.50 -6.81
C GLY A 139 -17.06 -1.64 -5.82
N LYS A 140 -17.32 -2.86 -5.36
CA LYS A 140 -18.35 -3.15 -4.33
C LYS A 140 -17.78 -3.15 -2.91
N GLU A 141 -16.47 -2.98 -2.76
CA GLU A 141 -15.76 -3.04 -1.49
C GLU A 141 -15.31 -1.66 -1.04
N THR A 142 -14.97 -1.56 0.24
CA THR A 142 -14.34 -0.40 0.83
C THR A 142 -12.90 -0.76 1.20
N THR A 143 -11.94 0.02 0.72
CA THR A 143 -10.54 -0.05 1.12
C THR A 143 -10.19 1.14 1.99
N LEU A 144 -9.03 1.10 2.65
CA LEU A 144 -8.51 2.19 3.45
C LEU A 144 -7.40 2.93 2.70
N GLY A 145 -7.52 4.26 2.64
CA GLY A 145 -6.40 5.15 2.40
C GLY A 145 -5.77 5.56 3.74
N PHE A 146 -4.49 5.91 3.74
CA PHE A 146 -3.78 6.31 4.95
C PHE A 146 -3.09 7.66 4.74
N LYS A 147 -3.22 8.55 5.75
CA LYS A 147 -2.52 9.83 5.81
C LYS A 147 -1.61 9.89 7.02
N ILE A 148 -0.36 10.34 6.81
CA ILE A 148 0.60 10.68 7.86
C ILE A 148 1.14 12.06 7.52
N ASN A 149 0.91 13.05 8.38
CA ASN A 149 1.23 14.44 8.10
C ASN A 149 0.66 14.87 6.72
N ASN A 150 1.52 15.31 5.80
CA ASN A 150 1.16 15.72 4.44
C ASN A 150 1.44 14.63 3.39
N PHE A 151 1.59 13.39 3.81
CA PHE A 151 1.72 12.21 2.94
C PHE A 151 0.43 11.41 2.93
N VAL A 152 -0.01 10.96 1.74
CA VAL A 152 -1.15 10.05 1.58
C VAL A 152 -0.76 8.85 0.71
N TYR A 153 -1.20 7.67 1.15
CA TYR A 153 -1.18 6.41 0.40
C TYR A 153 -2.60 5.96 0.08
N SER A 154 -2.93 5.85 -1.21
CA SER A 154 -4.26 5.53 -1.75
C SER A 154 -4.13 4.53 -2.89
N THR A 155 -3.96 3.25 -2.58
CA THR A 155 -4.04 2.16 -3.57
C THR A 155 -5.46 1.63 -3.63
N ASP A 156 -5.81 0.89 -4.68
CA ASP A 156 -7.10 0.21 -4.85
C ASP A 156 -8.29 1.13 -4.60
N VAL A 157 -8.32 2.21 -5.37
CA VAL A 157 -9.36 3.23 -5.27
C VAL A 157 -10.03 3.48 -6.61
N LYS A 158 -11.36 3.42 -6.62
CA LYS A 158 -12.21 3.84 -7.76
C LYS A 158 -12.75 5.25 -7.60
N SER A 159 -13.08 5.63 -6.37
CA SER A 159 -13.55 6.96 -6.02
C SER A 159 -13.41 7.21 -4.53
N PHE A 160 -13.46 8.47 -4.13
CA PHE A 160 -13.43 8.86 -2.73
C PHE A 160 -14.83 9.24 -2.27
N PRO A 161 -15.34 8.69 -1.13
CA PRO A 161 -16.48 9.25 -0.44
C PRO A 161 -16.24 10.73 -0.13
N LYS A 162 -17.32 11.54 -0.13
CA LYS A 162 -17.20 13.00 0.08
C LYS A 162 -16.48 13.36 1.37
N GLU A 163 -16.76 12.62 2.44
CA GLU A 163 -16.11 12.79 3.75
C GLU A 163 -14.61 12.47 3.74
N SER A 164 -14.16 11.64 2.81
CA SER A 164 -12.74 11.27 2.67
C SER A 164 -11.94 12.30 1.87
N GLU A 165 -12.58 13.10 1.02
CA GLU A 165 -11.91 14.08 0.18
C GLU A 165 -11.10 15.12 0.97
N GLN A 166 -11.51 15.45 2.20
CA GLN A 166 -10.81 16.40 3.07
C GLN A 166 -9.35 15.99 3.37
N TYR A 167 -9.03 14.69 3.30
CA TYR A 167 -7.68 14.18 3.58
C TYR A 167 -6.72 14.31 2.39
N LEU A 168 -7.22 14.70 1.20
CA LEU A 168 -6.46 14.76 -0.05
C LEU A 168 -5.91 16.16 -0.38
N TYR A 169 -6.12 17.14 0.49
CA TYR A 169 -5.60 18.50 0.32
C TYR A 169 -4.28 18.70 1.08
N ASP A 170 -3.50 19.69 0.64
CA ASP A 170 -2.24 20.14 1.23
C ASP A 170 -1.19 19.03 1.37
N LEU A 171 -1.10 18.18 0.34
CA LEU A 171 -0.17 17.05 0.33
C LEU A 171 1.19 17.44 -0.25
N ASP A 172 2.24 17.03 0.45
CA ASP A 172 3.61 17.05 -0.07
C ASP A 172 3.85 15.88 -1.02
N LEU A 173 3.28 14.71 -0.69
CA LEU A 173 3.34 13.50 -1.51
C LEU A 173 2.02 12.74 -1.47
N TRP A 174 1.55 12.34 -2.64
CA TRP A 174 0.45 11.40 -2.81
C TRP A 174 0.88 10.18 -3.62
N ILE A 175 0.87 9.00 -3.01
CA ILE A 175 0.99 7.72 -3.73
C ILE A 175 -0.42 7.25 -4.03
N VAL A 176 -0.78 7.13 -5.31
CA VAL A 176 -2.17 6.92 -5.75
C VAL A 176 -2.29 5.86 -6.83
N ASP A 177 -3.37 5.10 -6.77
CA ASP A 177 -3.75 4.04 -7.72
C ASP A 177 -3.76 4.54 -9.18
N CYS A 178 -3.27 3.69 -10.11
CA CYS A 178 -3.36 3.90 -11.55
C CYS A 178 -3.16 2.56 -12.28
N VAL A 179 -4.21 1.73 -12.38
CA VAL A 179 -4.02 0.34 -12.81
C VAL A 179 -3.80 0.21 -14.33
N ARG A 180 -4.38 1.10 -15.15
CA ARG A 180 -4.33 1.06 -16.62
C ARG A 180 -4.79 2.36 -17.28
N TYR A 181 -4.72 2.46 -18.61
CA TYR A 181 -5.22 3.62 -19.35
C TYR A 181 -6.74 3.69 -19.43
N GLU A 182 -7.40 2.56 -19.69
CA GLU A 182 -8.87 2.50 -19.87
C GLU A 182 -9.60 2.44 -18.53
N PRO A 183 -10.87 2.89 -18.46
CA PRO A 183 -11.69 2.80 -17.26
C PRO A 183 -11.76 1.38 -16.70
N HIS A 184 -11.74 1.26 -15.37
CA HIS A 184 -11.91 0.03 -14.63
C HIS A 184 -13.06 0.15 -13.64
N TYR A 185 -13.73 -0.96 -13.30
CA TYR A 185 -14.90 -0.91 -12.42
C TYR A 185 -14.53 -0.66 -10.95
N SER A 186 -13.37 -1.11 -10.50
CA SER A 186 -12.93 -1.02 -9.10
C SER A 186 -11.69 -0.18 -8.86
N HIS A 187 -10.89 0.11 -9.88
CA HIS A 187 -9.66 0.91 -9.79
C HIS A 187 -9.78 2.23 -10.54
N SER A 188 -8.92 3.16 -10.19
CA SER A 188 -8.68 4.33 -11.02
C SER A 188 -7.87 3.94 -12.27
N HIS A 189 -8.04 4.74 -13.30
CA HIS A 189 -7.28 4.68 -14.54
C HIS A 189 -6.55 6.01 -14.74
N PHE A 190 -5.62 6.05 -15.70
CA PHE A 190 -4.71 7.17 -15.86
C PHE A 190 -5.40 8.54 -15.88
N GLU A 191 -6.38 8.74 -16.78
CA GLU A 191 -7.08 10.03 -16.91
C GLU A 191 -7.81 10.43 -15.63
N GLN A 192 -8.43 9.46 -14.95
CA GLN A 192 -9.12 9.71 -13.67
C GLN A 192 -8.13 10.14 -12.59
N THR A 193 -7.01 9.42 -12.46
CA THR A 193 -5.97 9.74 -11.47
C THR A 193 -5.35 11.11 -11.74
N ILE A 194 -5.06 11.44 -13.01
CA ILE A 194 -4.58 12.77 -13.38
C ILE A 194 -5.60 13.87 -13.07
N SER A 195 -6.90 13.59 -13.25
CA SER A 195 -7.96 14.56 -12.89
C SER A 195 -7.99 14.85 -11.39
N TRP A 196 -7.80 13.84 -10.56
CA TRP A 196 -7.68 14.00 -9.09
C TRP A 196 -6.43 14.80 -8.70
N ILE A 197 -5.28 14.49 -9.32
CA ILE A 197 -4.03 15.22 -9.08
C ILE A 197 -4.19 16.71 -9.42
N LYS A 198 -4.88 17.02 -10.52
CA LYS A 198 -5.22 18.41 -10.89
C LYS A 198 -6.16 19.07 -9.89
N LYS A 199 -7.14 18.33 -9.34
CA LYS A 199 -8.11 18.82 -8.35
C LYS A 199 -7.44 19.11 -7.01
N TYR A 200 -6.70 18.14 -6.46
CA TYR A 200 -6.16 18.21 -5.10
C TYR A 200 -4.76 18.82 -5.00
N LYS A 201 -4.06 18.94 -6.14
CA LYS A 201 -2.77 19.66 -6.31
C LYS A 201 -1.67 19.24 -5.31
N PRO A 202 -1.37 17.94 -5.14
CA PRO A 202 -0.23 17.53 -4.32
C PRO A 202 1.06 18.11 -4.91
N LYS A 203 2.07 18.41 -4.06
CA LYS A 203 3.37 18.88 -4.55
C LYS A 203 4.04 17.83 -5.43
N LYS A 204 3.89 16.54 -5.09
CA LYS A 204 4.36 15.39 -5.87
C LYS A 204 3.32 14.27 -5.82
N ALA A 205 3.14 13.55 -6.93
CA ALA A 205 2.35 12.34 -6.97
C ALA A 205 3.13 11.17 -7.56
N ILE A 206 2.90 9.96 -7.01
CA ILE A 206 3.46 8.71 -7.51
C ILE A 206 2.30 7.80 -7.89
N LEU A 207 2.29 7.37 -9.15
CA LEU A 207 1.31 6.43 -9.66
C LEU A 207 1.73 5.02 -9.25
N THR A 208 0.87 4.30 -8.52
CA THR A 208 1.14 2.93 -8.03
C THR A 208 0.12 1.94 -8.57
N HIS A 209 0.27 0.67 -8.21
CA HIS A 209 -0.59 -0.45 -8.65
C HIS A 209 -0.64 -0.60 -10.18
N LEU A 210 0.49 -0.32 -10.84
CA LEU A 210 0.59 -0.25 -12.29
C LEU A 210 0.49 -1.64 -12.94
N GLY A 211 -0.50 -1.83 -13.82
CA GLY A 211 -0.68 -3.06 -14.59
C GLY A 211 0.36 -3.24 -15.70
N ALA A 212 0.35 -4.41 -16.35
CA ALA A 212 1.31 -4.79 -17.37
C ALA A 212 1.20 -3.98 -18.69
N TRP A 213 0.17 -3.16 -18.84
CA TRP A 213 -0.03 -2.28 -20.01
C TRP A 213 0.56 -0.88 -19.86
N LEU A 214 1.08 -0.56 -18.66
CA LEU A 214 1.67 0.75 -18.35
C LEU A 214 3.20 0.63 -18.35
N ASP A 215 3.82 0.75 -19.53
CA ASP A 215 5.28 0.86 -19.63
C ASP A 215 5.79 2.09 -18.89
N TYR A 216 6.88 1.95 -18.14
CA TYR A 216 7.41 3.03 -17.29
C TYR A 216 7.75 4.30 -18.09
N ASN A 217 8.49 4.16 -19.20
CA ASN A 217 8.94 5.30 -19.98
C ASN A 217 7.78 5.97 -20.73
N GLU A 218 6.88 5.16 -21.30
CA GLU A 218 5.68 5.65 -21.96
C GLU A 218 4.79 6.42 -20.96
N LEU A 219 4.50 5.82 -19.81
CA LEU A 219 3.68 6.46 -18.77
C LEU A 219 4.32 7.74 -18.27
N LEU A 220 5.64 7.73 -18.01
CA LEU A 220 6.38 8.91 -17.57
C LEU A 220 6.28 10.06 -18.60
N SER A 221 6.34 9.77 -19.90
CA SER A 221 6.21 10.79 -20.94
C SER A 221 4.84 11.46 -21.01
N LYS A 222 3.80 10.77 -20.51
CA LYS A 222 2.42 11.28 -20.44
C LYS A 222 2.08 11.99 -19.13
N CYS A 223 2.93 11.82 -18.09
CA CYS A 223 2.71 12.40 -16.79
C CYS A 223 2.99 13.91 -16.75
N PRO A 224 2.24 14.71 -15.99
CA PRO A 224 2.62 16.07 -15.61
C PRO A 224 3.97 16.11 -14.89
N LYS A 225 4.64 17.26 -14.87
CA LYS A 225 6.01 17.43 -14.32
C LYS A 225 6.22 16.91 -12.91
N ASN A 226 5.19 16.96 -12.06
CA ASN A 226 5.25 16.53 -10.64
C ASN A 226 4.66 15.12 -10.39
N VAL A 227 4.40 14.36 -11.46
CA VAL A 227 3.80 13.02 -11.40
C VAL A 227 4.77 12.00 -11.97
N PHE A 228 4.99 10.89 -11.25
CA PHE A 228 5.96 9.86 -11.63
C PHE A 228 5.36 8.46 -11.46
N PRO A 229 5.63 7.53 -12.37
CA PRO A 229 5.30 6.12 -12.16
C PRO A 229 6.16 5.51 -11.04
N ALA A 230 5.58 4.64 -10.23
CA ALA A 230 6.32 3.84 -9.25
C ALA A 230 7.13 2.73 -9.91
N TYR A 231 8.19 2.31 -9.23
CA TYR A 231 8.96 1.10 -9.51
C TYR A 231 9.53 0.54 -8.20
N ASP A 232 9.90 -0.74 -8.20
CA ASP A 232 10.41 -1.40 -7.01
C ASP A 232 11.72 -0.76 -6.53
N GLY A 233 11.77 -0.41 -5.25
CA GLY A 233 12.93 0.27 -4.65
C GLY A 233 12.93 1.79 -4.80
N LEU A 234 11.86 2.40 -5.36
CA LEU A 234 11.72 3.86 -5.35
C LEU A 234 11.68 4.39 -3.91
N SER A 235 12.62 5.28 -3.57
CA SER A 235 12.68 5.95 -2.28
C SER A 235 12.50 7.46 -2.42
N ILE A 236 11.74 8.08 -1.53
CA ILE A 236 11.43 9.51 -1.55
C ILE A 236 11.60 10.05 -0.13
N ASN A 237 12.44 11.06 0.02
CA ASN A 237 12.56 11.80 1.27
C ASN A 237 11.58 12.98 1.26
N LEU A 238 10.81 13.10 2.32
CA LEU A 238 9.96 14.26 2.61
C LEU A 238 10.68 15.11 3.65
N THR A 239 11.03 16.32 3.27
CA THR A 239 11.69 17.32 4.13
C THR A 239 10.65 18.29 4.68
#